data_9fc65ea5eeffb004f69b225885700d05
#
_entry.id   9fc65ea5eeffb004f69b225885700d05
#
_cell.length_a   1.000
_cell.length_b   1.000
_cell.length_c   1.000
_cell.angle_alpha   90.00
_cell.angle_beta   90.00
_cell.angle_gamma   90.00
#
_symmetry.space_group_name_H-M   'P 1'
#
loop_
_entity.id
_entity.type
_entity.pdbx_description
1 polymer ?
#
loop_
_entity_poly.entity_id
_entity_poly.type
_entity_poly.pdbx_seq_one_letter_code
_entity_poly.pdbx_strand_id
1 'polypeptide(L)'
;DKVDFNIKKSDLIFFTKLMAKLSKSKIKCPCPVKNKKGNYIFKLKNKNACIVSFLKGKDKKQLNAKDCFTVGKNIAKLHKVSTKLKLYRKNTLSVNSWARLLSKVDNRINKVSKNFKQIMFDDLKYIKKNWPKNLPNGIIHCDLFVDNIFFNKNQFYGFIDFYFSSNDFLSYEIATCVNALCFTKRKSQRVL
;
A
#
# COMPACT_ATOMS: atom_id res chain seq x y z
N ASP A 1 -10.93 -10.66 -10.48
CA ASP A 1 -11.68 -10.12 -9.35
C ASP A 1 -12.00 -8.66 -9.62
N LYS A 2 -13.29 -8.39 -9.80
CA LYS A 2 -13.79 -7.02 -9.94
C LYS A 2 -13.91 -6.40 -8.56
N VAL A 3 -12.83 -5.84 -8.05
CA VAL A 3 -12.95 -4.89 -6.97
C VAL A 3 -13.36 -3.56 -7.62
N ASP A 4 -14.65 -3.26 -7.57
CA ASP A 4 -15.20 -1.98 -8.02
C ASP A 4 -14.85 -0.91 -6.99
N PHE A 5 -13.55 -0.60 -6.90
CA PHE A 5 -13.13 0.67 -6.32
C PHE A 5 -13.52 1.72 -7.35
N ASN A 6 -14.42 2.61 -7.00
CA ASN A 6 -14.74 3.81 -7.76
C ASN A 6 -13.50 4.73 -7.77
N ILE A 7 -12.46 4.29 -8.52
CA ILE A 7 -11.22 5.05 -8.70
C ILE A 7 -11.54 6.27 -9.53
N LYS A 8 -11.45 7.44 -8.90
CA LYS A 8 -11.65 8.71 -9.58
C LYS A 8 -10.52 8.91 -10.61
N LYS A 9 -10.81 9.66 -11.69
CA LYS A 9 -9.79 10.02 -12.68
C LYS A 9 -8.58 10.72 -12.03
N SER A 10 -8.81 11.54 -10.99
CA SER A 10 -7.76 12.20 -10.21
C SER A 10 -6.80 11.20 -9.54
N ASP A 11 -7.34 10.10 -9.00
CA ASP A 11 -6.53 9.06 -8.38
C ASP A 11 -5.64 8.35 -9.41
N LEU A 12 -6.20 8.02 -10.58
CA LEU A 12 -5.43 7.39 -11.65
C LEU A 12 -4.30 8.31 -12.16
N ILE A 13 -4.55 9.63 -12.20
CA ILE A 13 -3.51 10.64 -12.50
C ILE A 13 -2.42 10.62 -11.43
N PHE A 14 -2.80 10.55 -10.14
CA PHE A 14 -1.84 10.47 -9.05
C PHE A 14 -0.96 9.22 -9.17
N PHE A 15 -1.56 8.03 -9.32
CA PHE A 15 -0.82 6.76 -9.38
C PHE A 15 0.13 6.71 -10.58
N THR A 16 -0.32 7.12 -11.76
CA THR A 16 0.54 7.12 -12.95
C THR A 16 1.69 8.12 -12.83
N LYS A 17 1.45 9.32 -12.27
CA LYS A 17 2.52 10.29 -11.99
C LYS A 17 3.49 9.77 -10.94
N LEU A 18 3.00 9.13 -9.87
CA LEU A 18 3.82 8.53 -8.82
C LEU A 18 4.76 7.47 -9.40
N MET A 19 4.21 6.45 -10.06
CA MET A 19 5.02 5.38 -10.67
C MET A 19 6.06 5.91 -11.65
N ALA A 20 5.69 6.89 -12.49
CA ALA A 20 6.64 7.52 -13.43
C ALA A 20 7.80 8.22 -12.70
N LYS A 21 7.52 8.92 -11.59
CA LYS A 21 8.56 9.59 -10.80
C LYS A 21 9.43 8.59 -10.02
N LEU A 22 8.83 7.56 -9.44
CA LEU A 22 9.54 6.49 -8.74
C LEU A 22 10.48 5.74 -9.67
N SER A 23 10.00 5.34 -10.86
CA SER A 23 10.80 4.66 -11.87
C SER A 23 11.99 5.49 -12.34
N LYS A 24 11.79 6.81 -12.58
CA LYS A 24 12.89 7.75 -12.89
C LYS A 24 13.93 7.84 -11.76
N SER A 25 13.51 7.68 -10.51
CA SER A 25 14.38 7.67 -9.33
C SER A 25 14.97 6.30 -9.03
N LYS A 26 14.95 5.37 -10.00
CA LYS A 26 15.48 4.00 -9.91
C LYS A 26 14.80 3.12 -8.84
N ILE A 27 13.60 3.48 -8.42
CA ILE A 27 12.75 2.56 -7.66
C ILE A 27 12.14 1.57 -8.64
N LYS A 28 12.36 0.29 -8.39
CA LYS A 28 11.84 -0.78 -9.25
C LYS A 28 10.34 -0.94 -9.04
N CYS A 29 9.57 -0.47 -9.99
CA CYS A 29 8.10 -0.53 -10.04
C CYS A 29 7.62 -0.52 -11.49
N PRO A 30 6.36 -0.87 -11.76
CA PRO A 30 5.78 -0.68 -13.09
C PRO A 30 5.90 0.78 -13.54
N CYS A 31 6.25 0.99 -14.81
CA CYS A 31 6.36 2.33 -15.39
C CYS A 31 5.17 2.58 -16.32
N PRO A 32 4.38 3.66 -16.13
CA PRO A 32 3.28 3.96 -17.03
C PRO A 32 3.78 4.35 -18.42
N VAL A 33 3.08 3.85 -19.45
CA VAL A 33 3.39 4.08 -20.85
C VAL A 33 2.51 5.21 -21.38
N LYS A 34 3.12 6.17 -22.06
CA LYS A 34 2.39 7.27 -22.70
C LYS A 34 1.77 6.79 -24.02
N ASN A 35 0.57 7.23 -24.30
CA ASN A 35 -0.04 7.07 -25.62
C ASN A 35 0.62 8.02 -26.63
N LYS A 36 0.23 7.91 -27.92
CA LYS A 36 0.75 8.77 -29.01
C LYS A 36 0.55 10.28 -28.77
N LYS A 37 -0.41 10.67 -27.91
CA LYS A 37 -0.67 12.08 -27.51
C LYS A 37 0.12 12.50 -26.26
N GLY A 38 1.05 11.69 -25.77
CA GLY A 38 1.86 11.99 -24.59
C GLY A 38 1.16 11.78 -23.23
N ASN A 39 -0.04 11.22 -23.19
CA ASN A 39 -0.85 11.03 -21.98
C ASN A 39 -0.70 9.62 -21.43
N TYR A 40 -0.62 9.47 -20.10
CA TYR A 40 -0.65 8.16 -19.42
C TYR A 40 -2.05 7.56 -19.34
N ILE A 41 -3.10 8.40 -19.41
CA ILE A 41 -4.49 7.98 -19.24
C ILE A 41 -5.24 8.23 -20.54
N PHE A 42 -6.08 7.28 -20.92
CA PHE A 42 -6.94 7.35 -22.09
C PHE A 42 -8.29 6.70 -21.80
N LYS A 43 -9.22 6.83 -22.73
CA LYS A 43 -10.53 6.17 -22.66
C LYS A 43 -10.47 4.84 -23.42
N LEU A 44 -10.97 3.79 -22.77
CA LEU A 44 -11.21 2.48 -23.38
C LEU A 44 -12.62 2.04 -22.98
N LYS A 45 -13.49 1.84 -23.96
CA LYS A 45 -14.92 1.49 -23.71
C LYS A 45 -15.54 2.38 -22.62
N ASN A 46 -15.42 3.71 -22.76
CA ASN A 46 -15.90 4.73 -21.82
C ASN A 46 -15.29 4.69 -20.41
N LYS A 47 -14.36 3.80 -20.09
CA LYS A 47 -13.64 3.75 -18.83
C LYS A 47 -12.27 4.42 -18.93
N ASN A 48 -11.78 5.01 -17.84
CA ASN A 48 -10.41 5.49 -17.78
C ASN A 48 -9.46 4.30 -17.68
N ALA A 49 -8.44 4.27 -18.53
CA ALA A 49 -7.44 3.23 -18.60
C ALA A 49 -6.03 3.80 -18.63
N CYS A 50 -5.06 3.03 -18.18
CA CYS A 50 -3.63 3.28 -18.37
C CYS A 50 -2.94 1.95 -18.71
N ILE A 51 -1.79 2.05 -19.35
CA ILE A 51 -0.90 0.92 -19.60
C ILE A 51 0.34 1.12 -18.76
N VAL A 52 0.78 0.06 -18.07
CA VAL A 52 2.03 0.06 -17.32
C VAL A 52 2.93 -1.06 -17.83
N SER A 53 4.25 -0.88 -17.70
CA SER A 53 5.20 -1.92 -18.05
C SER A 53 5.02 -3.14 -17.15
N PHE A 54 5.24 -4.31 -17.69
CA PHE A 54 5.28 -5.53 -16.90
C PHE A 54 6.58 -5.59 -16.09
N LEU A 55 6.47 -5.83 -14.79
CA LEU A 55 7.62 -6.07 -13.93
C LEU A 55 7.92 -7.57 -13.89
N LYS A 56 9.10 -7.97 -14.38
CA LYS A 56 9.53 -9.38 -14.36
C LYS A 56 9.67 -9.87 -12.92
N GLY A 57 9.29 -11.12 -12.68
CA GLY A 57 9.37 -11.71 -11.34
C GLY A 57 8.02 -12.22 -10.84
N LYS A 58 8.00 -12.70 -9.62
CA LYS A 58 6.79 -13.18 -8.93
C LYS A 58 6.94 -12.96 -7.42
N ASP A 59 5.84 -12.98 -6.73
CA ASP A 59 5.78 -13.02 -5.27
C ASP A 59 6.40 -14.32 -4.71
N LYS A 60 6.68 -14.32 -3.44
CA LYS A 60 7.04 -15.51 -2.67
C LYS A 60 5.87 -15.89 -1.76
N LYS A 61 5.62 -17.17 -1.56
CA LYS A 61 4.60 -17.63 -0.60
C LYS A 61 4.88 -17.17 0.83
N GLN A 62 6.15 -17.01 1.18
CA GLN A 62 6.61 -16.57 2.50
C GLN A 62 8.00 -15.92 2.35
N LEU A 63 8.23 -14.86 3.11
CA LEU A 63 9.53 -14.20 3.21
C LEU A 63 10.31 -14.76 4.39
N ASN A 64 11.63 -14.91 4.23
CA ASN A 64 12.56 -15.17 5.32
C ASN A 64 13.15 -13.85 5.85
N ALA A 65 13.95 -13.90 6.92
CA ALA A 65 14.55 -12.70 7.53
C ALA A 65 15.41 -11.88 6.53
N LYS A 66 16.17 -12.53 5.64
CA LYS A 66 16.97 -11.86 4.61
C LYS A 66 16.08 -11.15 3.58
N ASP A 67 14.96 -11.76 3.22
CA ASP A 67 13.98 -11.14 2.34
C ASP A 67 13.36 -9.91 3.02
N CYS A 68 12.92 -10.03 4.29
CA CYS A 68 12.35 -8.92 5.06
C CYS A 68 13.34 -7.77 5.20
N PHE A 69 14.61 -8.04 5.50
CA PHE A 69 15.67 -7.02 5.54
C PHE A 69 15.81 -6.31 4.18
N THR A 70 15.81 -7.08 3.09
CA THR A 70 15.96 -6.54 1.74
C THR A 70 14.74 -5.67 1.35
N VAL A 71 13.54 -6.12 1.70
CA VAL A 71 12.30 -5.36 1.50
C VAL A 71 12.34 -4.06 2.30
N GLY A 72 12.67 -4.11 3.59
CA GLY A 72 12.79 -2.93 4.44
C GLY A 72 13.78 -1.89 3.88
N LYS A 73 14.96 -2.34 3.40
CA LYS A 73 15.93 -1.48 2.72
C LYS A 73 15.34 -0.80 1.47
N ASN A 74 14.49 -1.47 0.71
CA ASN A 74 13.88 -0.90 -0.48
C ASN A 74 12.67 0.00 -0.15
N ILE A 75 11.93 -0.27 0.92
CA ILE A 75 10.92 0.64 1.47
C ILE A 75 11.59 1.95 1.91
N ALA A 76 12.70 1.89 2.63
CA ALA A 76 13.45 3.09 3.03
C ALA A 76 13.89 3.92 1.82
N LYS A 77 14.32 3.29 0.72
CA LYS A 77 14.63 4.00 -0.54
C LYS A 77 13.38 4.65 -1.15
N LEU A 78 12.25 3.94 -1.16
CA LEU A 78 10.98 4.46 -1.64
C LEU A 78 10.59 5.70 -0.83
N HIS A 79 10.61 5.62 0.49
CA HIS A 79 10.29 6.74 1.39
C HIS A 79 11.21 7.95 1.15
N LYS A 80 12.52 7.72 1.04
CA LYS A 80 13.50 8.79 0.75
C LYS A 80 13.21 9.53 -0.56
N VAL A 81 12.68 8.83 -1.56
CA VAL A 81 12.27 9.43 -2.83
C VAL A 81 10.91 10.10 -2.68
N SER A 82 9.94 9.41 -2.09
CA SER A 82 8.54 9.85 -2.06
C SER A 82 8.32 11.11 -1.23
N THR A 83 9.08 11.30 -0.14
CA THR A 83 9.03 12.53 0.69
C THR A 83 9.41 13.81 -0.08
N LYS A 84 10.16 13.68 -1.18
CA LYS A 84 10.56 14.81 -2.03
C LYS A 84 9.57 15.10 -3.16
N LEU A 85 8.56 14.25 -3.35
CA LEU A 85 7.61 14.40 -4.45
C LEU A 85 6.49 15.37 -4.09
N LYS A 86 6.29 16.38 -4.92
CA LYS A 86 5.16 17.32 -4.82
C LYS A 86 3.90 16.67 -5.44
N LEU A 87 3.42 15.58 -4.84
CA LEU A 87 2.18 14.89 -5.18
C LEU A 87 1.39 14.67 -3.91
N TYR A 88 0.08 14.75 -4.00
CA TYR A 88 -0.80 14.55 -2.84
C TYR A 88 -2.02 13.71 -3.19
N ARG A 89 -2.30 12.72 -2.35
CA ARG A 89 -3.55 11.97 -2.30
C ARG A 89 -3.83 11.59 -0.84
N LYS A 90 -5.01 11.97 -0.37
CA LYS A 90 -5.45 11.64 1.01
C LYS A 90 -5.55 10.13 1.19
N ASN A 91 -5.02 9.61 2.30
CA ASN A 91 -5.26 8.22 2.69
C ASN A 91 -6.71 8.03 3.17
N THR A 92 -7.48 7.24 2.42
CA THR A 92 -8.88 6.91 2.75
C THR A 92 -9.00 5.69 3.67
N LEU A 93 -7.88 5.05 4.01
CA LEU A 93 -7.78 3.89 4.91
C LEU A 93 -7.05 4.23 6.22
N SER A 94 -6.77 5.50 6.50
CA SER A 94 -6.15 5.96 7.74
C SER A 94 -7.16 6.11 8.89
N VAL A 95 -6.67 6.36 10.09
CA VAL A 95 -7.42 6.48 11.34
C VAL A 95 -8.69 7.34 11.25
N ASN A 96 -8.65 8.40 10.45
CA ASN A 96 -9.81 9.28 10.22
C ASN A 96 -10.97 8.59 9.48
N SER A 97 -10.70 7.50 8.79
CA SER A 97 -11.71 6.75 8.03
C SER A 97 -12.23 5.52 8.78
N TRP A 98 -11.52 5.05 9.80
CA TRP A 98 -11.82 3.80 10.49
C TRP A 98 -13.16 3.81 11.21
N ALA A 99 -13.55 4.94 11.81
CA ALA A 99 -14.89 5.05 12.44
C ALA A 99 -16.03 4.80 11.43
N ARG A 100 -15.91 5.38 10.22
CA ARG A 100 -16.89 5.18 9.15
C ARG A 100 -16.86 3.74 8.60
N LEU A 101 -15.69 3.12 8.55
CA LEU A 101 -15.57 1.73 8.13
C LEU A 101 -16.18 0.80 9.19
N LEU A 102 -15.85 1.04 10.47
CA LEU A 102 -16.35 0.23 11.58
C LEU A 102 -17.87 0.37 11.76
N SER A 103 -18.45 1.56 11.52
CA SER A 103 -19.91 1.75 11.60
C SER A 103 -20.71 0.88 10.59
N LYS A 104 -20.06 0.40 9.53
CA LYS A 104 -20.65 -0.52 8.54
C LYS A 104 -20.60 -1.99 8.98
N VAL A 105 -19.85 -2.29 10.03
CA VAL A 105 -19.73 -3.65 10.55
C VAL A 105 -20.97 -3.96 11.39
N ASP A 106 -21.71 -4.98 10.99
CA ASP A 106 -22.90 -5.43 11.73
C ASP A 106 -22.54 -6.38 12.89
N ASN A 107 -23.57 -6.79 13.63
CA ASN A 107 -23.38 -7.63 14.81
C ASN A 107 -22.92 -9.07 14.48
N ARG A 108 -22.93 -9.48 13.22
CA ARG A 108 -22.42 -10.80 12.80
C ARG A 108 -20.92 -10.95 13.10
N ILE A 109 -20.18 -9.86 13.23
CA ILE A 109 -18.77 -9.88 13.64
C ILE A 109 -18.58 -10.53 15.02
N ASN A 110 -19.57 -10.47 15.90
CA ASN A 110 -19.53 -11.10 17.23
C ASN A 110 -19.54 -12.64 17.17
N LYS A 111 -19.82 -13.24 15.98
CA LYS A 111 -19.63 -14.68 15.75
C LYS A 111 -18.16 -15.08 15.68
N VAL A 112 -17.25 -14.15 15.37
CA VAL A 112 -15.79 -14.37 15.34
C VAL A 112 -15.25 -14.47 16.77
N SER A 113 -15.68 -13.57 17.64
CA SER A 113 -15.37 -13.57 19.08
C SER A 113 -16.46 -12.83 19.85
N LYS A 114 -16.74 -13.27 21.08
CA LYS A 114 -17.71 -12.60 21.97
C LYS A 114 -17.33 -11.12 22.14
N ASN A 115 -18.30 -10.23 21.99
CA ASN A 115 -18.14 -8.78 22.12
C ASN A 115 -17.11 -8.16 21.16
N PHE A 116 -16.75 -8.81 20.06
CA PHE A 116 -15.69 -8.35 19.18
C PHE A 116 -15.96 -6.94 18.60
N LYS A 117 -17.23 -6.65 18.28
CA LYS A 117 -17.61 -5.32 17.81
C LYS A 117 -17.29 -4.22 18.85
N GLN A 118 -17.60 -4.47 20.13
CA GLN A 118 -17.34 -3.52 21.21
C GLN A 118 -15.82 -3.31 21.39
N ILE A 119 -15.04 -4.39 21.39
CA ILE A 119 -13.57 -4.34 21.47
C ILE A 119 -13.01 -3.45 20.36
N MET A 120 -13.47 -3.63 19.10
CA MET A 120 -13.01 -2.79 17.99
C MET A 120 -13.35 -1.30 18.16
N PHE A 121 -14.49 -0.96 18.77
CA PHE A 121 -14.85 0.43 19.05
C PHE A 121 -13.98 1.03 20.17
N ASP A 122 -13.70 0.27 21.23
CA ASP A 122 -12.85 0.69 22.33
C ASP A 122 -11.41 0.89 21.87
N ASP A 123 -10.88 -0.05 21.09
CA ASP A 123 -9.57 0.07 20.46
C ASP A 123 -9.49 1.31 19.55
N LEU A 124 -10.53 1.56 18.74
CA LEU A 124 -10.57 2.74 17.88
C LEU A 124 -10.56 4.04 18.69
N LYS A 125 -11.30 4.08 19.80
CA LYS A 125 -11.32 5.24 20.72
C LYS A 125 -9.94 5.48 21.32
N TYR A 126 -9.29 4.42 21.81
CA TYR A 126 -7.93 4.48 22.35
C TYR A 126 -6.93 4.95 21.30
N ILE A 127 -6.93 4.34 20.12
CA ILE A 127 -6.03 4.67 19.03
C ILE A 127 -6.21 6.14 18.61
N LYS A 128 -7.44 6.62 18.44
CA LYS A 128 -7.69 8.02 18.07
C LYS A 128 -7.17 9.01 19.09
N LYS A 129 -7.34 8.70 20.39
CA LYS A 129 -6.83 9.55 21.47
C LYS A 129 -5.30 9.63 21.48
N ASN A 130 -4.63 8.52 21.17
CA ASN A 130 -3.18 8.37 21.23
C ASN A 130 -2.50 8.45 19.85
N TRP A 131 -3.26 8.80 18.78
CA TRP A 131 -2.68 8.88 17.44
C TRP A 131 -1.57 9.92 17.37
N PRO A 132 -0.37 9.56 16.91
CA PRO A 132 0.74 10.50 16.86
C PRO A 132 0.41 11.66 15.92
N LYS A 133 0.95 12.86 16.24
CA LYS A 133 0.69 14.09 15.47
C LYS A 133 1.89 14.55 14.64
N ASN A 134 3.11 14.26 15.10
CA ASN A 134 4.35 14.83 14.56
C ASN A 134 5.32 13.72 14.15
N LEU A 135 4.90 12.85 13.20
CA LEU A 135 5.78 11.85 12.62
C LEU A 135 6.14 12.23 11.17
N PRO A 136 7.31 11.78 10.70
CA PRO A 136 7.68 11.94 9.30
C PRO A 136 6.58 11.38 8.38
N ASN A 137 6.18 12.17 7.38
CA ASN A 137 5.15 11.81 6.44
C ASN A 137 5.63 11.92 5.00
N GLY A 138 4.94 11.25 4.11
CA GLY A 138 5.23 11.24 2.68
C GLY A 138 4.23 10.36 1.94
N ILE A 139 4.53 10.08 0.68
CA ILE A 139 3.72 9.12 -0.06
C ILE A 139 4.21 7.72 0.31
N ILE A 140 3.29 6.91 0.81
CA ILE A 140 3.49 5.50 1.14
C ILE A 140 2.74 4.62 0.13
N HIS A 141 3.11 3.37 0.02
CA HIS A 141 2.46 2.41 -0.88
C HIS A 141 1.07 2.00 -0.37
N CYS A 142 0.91 1.87 0.93
CA CYS A 142 -0.29 1.47 1.68
C CYS A 142 -0.75 0.01 1.51
N ASP A 143 -0.12 -0.78 0.66
CA ASP A 143 -0.56 -2.15 0.34
C ASP A 143 0.63 -3.10 0.09
N LEU A 144 1.69 -2.98 0.91
CA LEU A 144 2.86 -3.84 0.81
C LEU A 144 2.65 -5.18 1.52
N PHE A 145 1.78 -5.99 0.94
CA PHE A 145 1.64 -7.41 1.24
C PHE A 145 2.57 -8.24 0.36
N VAL A 146 2.72 -9.52 0.69
CA VAL A 146 3.69 -10.39 0.04
C VAL A 146 3.49 -10.52 -1.47
N ASP A 147 2.24 -10.50 -1.92
CA ASP A 147 1.81 -10.56 -3.32
C ASP A 147 2.16 -9.30 -4.14
N ASN A 148 2.40 -8.17 -3.46
CA ASN A 148 2.82 -6.92 -4.07
C ASN A 148 4.35 -6.70 -4.08
N ILE A 149 5.12 -7.72 -3.67
CA ILE A 149 6.58 -7.69 -3.58
C ILE A 149 7.18 -8.76 -4.49
N PHE A 150 7.75 -8.34 -5.60
CA PHE A 150 8.27 -9.27 -6.61
C PHE A 150 9.74 -9.57 -6.42
N PHE A 151 10.07 -10.85 -6.61
CA PHE A 151 11.42 -11.39 -6.64
C PHE A 151 11.69 -12.04 -7.99
N ASN A 152 12.93 -11.96 -8.45
CA ASN A 152 13.43 -12.69 -9.61
C ASN A 152 14.71 -13.43 -9.22
N LYS A 153 14.78 -14.74 -9.45
CA LYS A 153 15.91 -15.60 -9.03
C LYS A 153 16.31 -15.34 -7.55
N ASN A 154 15.31 -15.31 -6.67
CA ASN A 154 15.47 -15.01 -5.23
C ASN A 154 16.02 -13.62 -4.86
N GLN A 155 16.20 -12.72 -5.81
CA GLN A 155 16.58 -11.33 -5.54
C GLN A 155 15.35 -10.44 -5.62
N PHE A 156 15.25 -9.45 -4.71
CA PHE A 156 14.21 -8.44 -4.77
C PHE A 156 14.22 -7.77 -6.13
N TYR A 157 13.06 -7.73 -6.77
CA TYR A 157 12.93 -7.17 -8.10
C TYR A 157 12.11 -5.89 -8.16
N GLY A 158 11.15 -5.68 -7.25
CA GLY A 158 10.40 -4.44 -7.15
C GLY A 158 9.06 -4.58 -6.45
N PHE A 159 8.39 -3.45 -6.34
CA PHE A 159 7.02 -3.32 -5.82
C PHE A 159 6.03 -3.15 -6.97
N ILE A 160 4.83 -3.72 -6.82
CA ILE A 160 3.73 -3.57 -7.78
C ILE A 160 2.48 -3.08 -7.06
N ASP A 161 1.44 -2.77 -7.78
CA ASP A 161 0.11 -2.37 -7.28
C ASP A 161 0.08 -1.11 -6.40
N PHE A 162 0.49 0.01 -6.97
CA PHE A 162 0.51 1.33 -6.33
C PHE A 162 -0.87 2.00 -6.18
N TYR A 163 -1.97 1.29 -6.43
CA TYR A 163 -3.30 1.88 -6.50
C TYR A 163 -3.94 2.22 -5.15
N PHE A 164 -3.27 1.88 -4.05
CA PHE A 164 -3.60 2.36 -2.70
C PHE A 164 -2.71 3.49 -2.21
N SER A 165 -1.63 3.78 -2.92
CA SER A 165 -0.64 4.79 -2.50
C SER A 165 -1.29 6.13 -2.17
N SER A 166 -0.84 6.73 -1.07
CA SER A 166 -1.39 7.96 -0.52
C SER A 166 -0.41 8.63 0.45
N ASN A 167 -0.70 9.85 0.85
CA ASN A 167 0.10 10.54 1.85
C ASN A 167 -0.34 10.11 3.25
N ASP A 168 0.61 9.60 4.04
CA ASP A 168 0.44 9.26 5.45
C ASP A 168 1.80 9.23 6.16
N PHE A 169 1.82 8.87 7.46
CA PHE A 169 3.05 8.64 8.20
C PHE A 169 3.85 7.48 7.60
N LEU A 170 5.16 7.68 7.45
CA LEU A 170 6.05 6.61 6.96
C LEU A 170 6.04 5.39 7.90
N SER A 171 5.90 5.64 9.21
CA SER A 171 5.77 4.59 10.22
C SER A 171 4.50 3.75 10.07
N TYR A 172 3.42 4.32 9.51
CA TYR A 172 2.19 3.57 9.23
C TYR A 172 2.44 2.46 8.20
N GLU A 173 3.20 2.72 7.15
CA GLU A 173 3.60 1.68 6.20
C GLU A 173 4.50 0.62 6.84
N ILE A 174 5.46 1.04 7.66
CA ILE A 174 6.34 0.09 8.37
C ILE A 174 5.50 -0.84 9.28
N ALA A 175 4.55 -0.30 10.03
CA ALA A 175 3.67 -1.10 10.88
C ALA A 175 2.83 -2.10 10.05
N THR A 176 2.30 -1.67 8.90
CA THR A 176 1.58 -2.54 7.97
C THR A 176 2.49 -3.66 7.45
N CYS A 177 3.72 -3.32 7.03
CA CYS A 177 4.69 -4.30 6.55
C CYS A 177 5.11 -5.30 7.63
N VAL A 178 5.33 -4.86 8.87
CA VAL A 178 5.65 -5.76 9.98
C VAL A 178 4.53 -6.78 10.18
N ASN A 179 3.29 -6.33 10.21
CA ASN A 179 2.13 -7.23 10.35
C ASN A 179 1.97 -8.19 9.17
N ALA A 180 2.21 -7.71 7.95
CA ALA A 180 2.00 -8.51 6.74
C ALA A 180 3.13 -9.50 6.45
N LEU A 181 4.38 -9.16 6.79
CA LEU A 181 5.57 -9.86 6.30
C LEU A 181 6.38 -10.55 7.39
N CYS A 182 6.31 -10.08 8.65
CA CYS A 182 7.23 -10.51 9.71
C CYS A 182 6.64 -11.56 10.67
N PHE A 183 5.56 -12.23 10.28
CA PHE A 183 4.95 -13.31 11.05
C PHE A 183 4.79 -14.58 10.22
N THR A 184 5.01 -15.74 10.82
CA THR A 184 4.76 -17.04 10.19
C THR A 184 3.39 -17.58 10.56
N LYS A 185 2.76 -18.34 9.66
CA LYS A 185 1.46 -18.98 9.91
C LYS A 185 1.49 -19.99 11.07
N ARG A 186 2.65 -20.49 11.49
CA ARG A 186 2.74 -21.64 12.41
C ARG A 186 2.71 -21.30 13.89
N LYS A 187 3.06 -20.08 14.34
CA LYS A 187 3.12 -19.79 15.79
C LYS A 187 3.03 -18.31 16.18
N SER A 188 2.53 -17.41 15.37
CA SER A 188 2.62 -15.96 15.66
C SER A 188 4.05 -15.49 15.98
N GLN A 189 5.06 -16.21 15.51
CA GLN A 189 6.46 -15.91 15.76
C GLN A 189 6.97 -14.90 14.74
N ARG A 190 7.66 -13.88 15.22
CA ARG A 190 8.31 -12.89 14.37
C ARG A 190 9.42 -13.54 13.55
N VAL A 191 9.50 -13.18 12.27
CA VAL A 191 10.61 -13.50 11.35
C VAL A 191 11.63 -12.36 11.45
N LEU A 192 12.10 -12.09 12.66
CA LEU A 192 13.12 -11.06 12.91
C LEU A 192 14.49 -11.73 13.07
#